data_11118114619357decd186a6edc0bdf2e
#
_entry.id   11118114619357decd186a6edc0bdf2e
#
_cell.length_a   1.000
_cell.length_b   1.000
_cell.length_c   1.000
_cell.angle_alpha   90.00
_cell.angle_beta   90.00
_cell.angle_gamma   90.00
#
_symmetry.space_group_name_H-M   'P 1'
#
loop_
_entity.id
_entity.type
_entity.pdbx_description
1 polymer ?
#
loop_
_entity_poly.entity_id
_entity_poly.type
_entity_poly.pdbx_seq_one_letter_code
_entity_poly.pdbx_strand_id
1 'polypeptide(L)'
;MSLINSSPAAAKRGKRQAIHRFSWVSLLVCWLIWVLNAYDREMILRLGPVISREFSLSPEQWGNIVALIMVALAVLDIPGSVWSDRYGSGWKRARFQVPLVLGYTALSFISGIKAVSHGLTSFVLLRVGVNLGAGWGEPVGVSNTAEWWPKEKRGFALGVHHTGYPIGALLSGVVASIVLTTFGEGSWRYCFLVALIVAIPLMIFWAKYSTAARINTLYNHMDEQGFTRPAAQESNQVRKGDGMKTFVKTLRNRNISLTAGNTLLTQIVYMGINVVLPPYLYHVSGLSLAASAGLSIIFTLTGTLGQVIWPWLSDSLGRKRTLILCGLWMSIGIALFYFATNMPRLVAIQLFFGLVANAVWPIYYAMASDSAEESATSTANGIITTAMFIGGGISPLLMGWLIQLGGGWESATGYVYTFFTMAGCALLGVLLQLMTVDKTPRHGH
;
A
#
# COMPACT_ATOMS: atom_id res chain seq x y z
N MET A 1 -27.32 -64.47 -7.62
CA MET A 1 -26.22 -63.99 -8.48
C MET A 1 -26.35 -62.50 -8.59
N SER A 2 -25.70 -61.77 -7.68
CA SER A 2 -25.68 -60.30 -7.64
C SER A 2 -24.27 -59.85 -7.97
N LEU A 3 -24.13 -59.23 -9.13
CA LEU A 3 -22.87 -58.60 -9.53
C LEU A 3 -22.72 -57.27 -8.79
N ILE A 4 -21.78 -57.24 -7.86
CA ILE A 4 -21.33 -56.05 -7.17
C ILE A 4 -20.47 -55.25 -8.17
N ASN A 5 -21.04 -54.13 -8.66
CA ASN A 5 -20.28 -53.12 -9.40
C ASN A 5 -19.41 -52.33 -8.40
N SER A 6 -18.16 -52.69 -8.34
CA SER A 6 -17.13 -51.92 -7.66
C SER A 6 -16.82 -50.66 -8.48
N SER A 7 -17.23 -49.54 -7.95
CA SER A 7 -16.85 -48.19 -8.43
C SER A 7 -15.34 -47.98 -8.33
N PRO A 8 -14.63 -47.54 -9.38
CA PRO A 8 -13.22 -47.20 -9.29
C PRO A 8 -13.02 -45.75 -8.81
N ALA A 9 -13.44 -45.48 -7.58
CA ALA A 9 -13.21 -44.18 -6.92
C ALA A 9 -12.18 -44.31 -5.79
N ALA A 10 -11.10 -45.08 -6.03
CA ALA A 10 -10.02 -45.15 -5.04
C ALA A 10 -8.66 -44.89 -5.70
N ALA A 11 -7.96 -43.91 -5.11
CA ALA A 11 -6.53 -43.66 -5.26
C ALA A 11 -6.04 -42.86 -6.46
N LYS A 12 -6.40 -41.54 -6.55
CA LYS A 12 -5.38 -40.55 -6.91
C LYS A 12 -4.82 -39.95 -5.61
N ARG A 13 -4.00 -40.71 -4.86
CA ARG A 13 -3.15 -40.17 -3.82
C ARG A 13 -2.24 -39.10 -4.44
N GLY A 14 -2.37 -37.86 -3.95
CA GLY A 14 -1.89 -36.62 -4.48
C GLY A 14 -0.41 -36.62 -4.89
N LYS A 15 -0.17 -36.49 -6.17
CA LYS A 15 1.02 -35.76 -6.62
C LYS A 15 0.91 -34.38 -6.02
N ARG A 16 1.93 -33.94 -5.22
CA ARG A 16 2.01 -32.56 -4.71
C ARG A 16 1.85 -31.64 -5.92
N GLN A 17 0.76 -30.88 -5.94
CA GLN A 17 0.50 -29.89 -6.98
C GLN A 17 1.63 -28.87 -6.97
N ALA A 18 2.46 -28.83 -8.00
CA ALA A 18 3.61 -27.96 -8.10
C ALA A 18 3.24 -26.66 -8.84
N ILE A 19 3.59 -25.55 -8.24
CA ILE A 19 3.47 -24.24 -8.90
C ILE A 19 4.59 -24.10 -9.94
N HIS A 20 4.21 -23.72 -11.17
CA HIS A 20 5.15 -23.57 -12.26
C HIS A 20 6.15 -22.43 -12.01
N ARG A 21 7.41 -22.61 -12.45
CA ARG A 21 8.48 -21.60 -12.29
C ARG A 21 8.10 -20.22 -12.85
N PHE A 22 7.25 -20.17 -13.88
CA PHE A 22 6.82 -18.88 -14.46
C PHE A 22 5.97 -18.05 -13.51
N SER A 23 5.16 -18.69 -12.65
CA SER A 23 4.43 -18.00 -11.58
C SER A 23 5.37 -17.36 -10.57
N TRP A 24 6.42 -18.04 -10.16
CA TRP A 24 7.41 -17.50 -9.22
C TRP A 24 8.20 -16.32 -9.79
N VAL A 25 8.62 -16.43 -11.06
CA VAL A 25 9.34 -15.33 -11.74
C VAL A 25 8.42 -14.14 -11.92
N SER A 26 7.17 -14.32 -12.33
CA SER A 26 6.22 -13.21 -12.46
C SER A 26 5.93 -12.54 -11.12
N LEU A 27 5.80 -13.33 -10.05
CA LEU A 27 5.63 -12.80 -8.69
C LEU A 27 6.83 -11.96 -8.25
N LEU A 28 8.05 -12.46 -8.46
CA LEU A 28 9.26 -11.71 -8.13
C LEU A 28 9.34 -10.38 -8.89
N VAL A 29 9.04 -10.39 -10.20
CA VAL A 29 9.06 -9.17 -11.01
C VAL A 29 7.98 -8.18 -10.55
N CYS A 30 6.74 -8.63 -10.36
CA CYS A 30 5.65 -7.79 -9.88
C CYS A 30 5.93 -7.26 -8.47
N TRP A 31 6.53 -8.06 -7.61
CA TRP A 31 6.97 -7.66 -6.28
C TRP A 31 8.05 -6.58 -6.34
N LEU A 32 9.08 -6.74 -7.18
CA LEU A 32 10.13 -5.73 -7.37
C LEU A 32 9.55 -4.42 -7.93
N ILE A 33 8.60 -4.49 -8.88
CA ILE A 33 7.90 -3.30 -9.37
C ILE A 33 7.14 -2.61 -8.24
N TRP A 34 6.49 -3.38 -7.36
CA TRP A 34 5.77 -2.83 -6.22
C TRP A 34 6.71 -2.21 -5.18
N VAL A 35 7.88 -2.81 -4.95
CA VAL A 35 8.96 -2.22 -4.13
C VAL A 35 9.41 -0.87 -4.71
N LEU A 36 9.63 -0.78 -6.03
CA LEU A 36 10.03 0.48 -6.67
C LEU A 36 8.94 1.55 -6.59
N ASN A 37 7.67 1.15 -6.77
CA ASN A 37 6.53 2.06 -6.64
C ASN A 37 6.46 2.64 -5.22
N ALA A 38 6.52 1.80 -4.20
CA ALA A 38 6.50 2.21 -2.80
C ALA A 38 7.73 3.06 -2.43
N TYR A 39 8.92 2.68 -2.91
CA TYR A 39 10.15 3.45 -2.73
C TYR A 39 9.97 4.91 -3.20
N ASP A 40 9.46 5.08 -4.39
CA ASP A 40 9.34 6.40 -5.02
C ASP A 40 8.26 7.28 -4.37
N ARG A 41 7.16 6.65 -3.93
CA ARG A 41 6.08 7.32 -3.19
C ARG A 41 6.52 7.77 -1.80
N GLU A 42 7.24 6.91 -1.08
CA GLU A 42 7.67 7.17 0.29
C GLU A 42 8.89 8.10 0.37
N MET A 43 9.71 8.15 -0.69
CA MET A 43 10.94 8.96 -0.71
C MET A 43 10.68 10.43 -0.42
N ILE A 44 9.61 11.01 -0.97
CA ILE A 44 9.29 12.43 -0.74
C ILE A 44 9.01 12.71 0.74
N LEU A 45 8.39 11.77 1.46
CA LEU A 45 8.08 11.92 2.88
C LEU A 45 9.36 11.88 3.74
N ARG A 46 10.32 10.99 3.38
CA ARG A 46 11.63 10.88 4.06
C ARG A 46 12.47 12.14 3.89
N LEU A 47 12.34 12.78 2.73
CA LEU A 47 13.06 14.00 2.38
C LEU A 47 12.30 15.28 2.80
N GLY A 48 11.15 15.16 3.47
CA GLY A 48 10.33 16.30 3.91
C GLY A 48 11.12 17.43 4.55
N PRO A 49 11.95 17.18 5.57
CA PRO A 49 12.73 18.24 6.22
C PRO A 49 13.69 18.96 5.27
N VAL A 50 14.40 18.24 4.39
CA VAL A 50 15.37 18.86 3.47
C VAL A 50 14.66 19.64 2.36
N ILE A 51 13.54 19.14 1.86
CA ILE A 51 12.72 19.80 0.83
C ILE A 51 12.09 21.07 1.41
N SER A 52 11.50 20.97 2.60
CA SER A 52 10.88 22.13 3.28
C SER A 52 11.89 23.22 3.58
N ARG A 53 13.11 22.85 3.96
CA ARG A 53 14.19 23.81 4.19
C ARG A 53 14.67 24.48 2.89
N GLU A 54 14.87 23.71 1.80
CA GLU A 54 15.34 24.28 0.53
C GLU A 54 14.35 25.26 -0.08
N PHE A 55 13.05 24.95 0.03
CA PHE A 55 11.98 25.80 -0.54
C PHE A 55 11.34 26.74 0.50
N SER A 56 11.89 26.82 1.72
CA SER A 56 11.40 27.66 2.82
C SER A 56 9.91 27.45 3.10
N LEU A 57 9.45 26.20 3.11
CA LEU A 57 8.04 25.85 3.30
C LEU A 57 7.66 25.83 4.79
N SER A 58 6.50 26.38 5.09
CA SER A 58 5.85 26.17 6.38
C SER A 58 5.30 24.73 6.50
N PRO A 59 5.01 24.24 7.74
CA PRO A 59 4.36 22.95 7.93
C PRO A 59 3.06 22.79 7.14
N GLU A 60 2.24 23.83 7.12
CA GLU A 60 0.97 23.84 6.38
C GLU A 60 1.20 23.75 4.87
N GLN A 61 2.14 24.53 4.33
CA GLN A 61 2.48 24.48 2.91
C GLN A 61 3.00 23.08 2.50
N TRP A 62 3.85 22.48 3.33
CA TRP A 62 4.33 21.12 3.11
C TRP A 62 3.18 20.11 3.13
N GLY A 63 2.27 20.20 4.11
CA GLY A 63 1.08 19.35 4.19
C GLY A 63 0.21 19.47 2.95
N ASN A 64 -0.01 20.70 2.43
CA ASN A 64 -0.78 20.94 1.21
C ASN A 64 -0.13 20.31 -0.03
N ILE A 65 1.20 20.39 -0.17
CA ILE A 65 1.95 19.79 -1.27
C ILE A 65 1.85 18.25 -1.21
N VAL A 66 2.07 17.66 -0.04
CA VAL A 66 1.96 16.20 0.13
C VAL A 66 0.54 15.72 -0.15
N ALA A 67 -0.47 16.45 0.30
CA ALA A 67 -1.87 16.12 0.03
C ALA A 67 -2.17 16.14 -1.48
N LEU A 68 -1.72 17.16 -2.21
CA LEU A 68 -1.88 17.24 -3.67
C LEU A 68 -1.24 16.03 -4.37
N ILE A 69 -0.04 15.65 -3.96
CA ILE A 69 0.69 14.50 -4.50
C ILE A 69 -0.05 13.18 -4.18
N MET A 70 -0.63 13.05 -2.99
CA MET A 70 -1.39 11.86 -2.59
C MET A 70 -2.74 11.77 -3.32
N VAL A 71 -3.42 12.88 -3.54
CA VAL A 71 -4.66 12.91 -4.35
C VAL A 71 -4.37 12.49 -5.78
N ALA A 72 -3.26 12.93 -6.37
CA ALA A 72 -2.85 12.53 -7.71
C ALA A 72 -2.75 11.00 -7.88
N LEU A 73 -2.31 10.29 -6.83
CA LEU A 73 -2.25 8.83 -6.82
C LEU A 73 -3.63 8.18 -7.09
N ALA A 74 -4.69 8.72 -6.48
CA ALA A 74 -6.04 8.17 -6.59
C ALA A 74 -6.71 8.48 -7.94
N VAL A 75 -6.31 9.55 -8.62
CA VAL A 75 -7.01 10.05 -9.83
C VAL A 75 -6.99 9.04 -10.97
N LEU A 76 -5.88 8.36 -11.21
CA LEU A 76 -5.73 7.39 -12.30
C LEU A 76 -5.89 5.93 -11.88
N ASP A 77 -6.17 5.63 -10.62
CA ASP A 77 -6.34 4.25 -10.14
C ASP A 77 -7.51 3.55 -10.89
N ILE A 78 -8.72 4.09 -10.82
CA ILE A 78 -9.90 3.53 -11.49
C ILE A 78 -9.84 3.68 -13.02
N PRO A 79 -9.62 4.88 -13.61
CA PRO A 79 -9.52 5.00 -15.06
C PRO A 79 -8.41 4.14 -15.67
N GLY A 80 -7.26 4.06 -14.98
CA GLY A 80 -6.12 3.26 -15.39
C GLY A 80 -6.41 1.76 -15.39
N SER A 81 -7.11 1.26 -14.37
CA SER A 81 -7.58 -0.12 -14.29
C SER A 81 -8.45 -0.48 -15.51
N VAL A 82 -9.46 0.34 -15.78
CA VAL A 82 -10.37 0.13 -16.93
C VAL A 82 -9.60 0.14 -18.25
N TRP A 83 -8.63 1.03 -18.40
CA TRP A 83 -7.83 1.07 -19.62
C TRP A 83 -6.94 -0.17 -19.76
N SER A 84 -6.29 -0.59 -18.68
CA SER A 84 -5.45 -1.80 -18.71
C SER A 84 -6.25 -3.06 -19.04
N ASP A 85 -7.52 -3.15 -18.59
CA ASP A 85 -8.42 -4.25 -18.91
C ASP A 85 -8.77 -4.30 -20.41
N ARG A 86 -8.96 -3.13 -21.04
CA ARG A 86 -9.18 -3.03 -22.50
C ARG A 86 -7.95 -3.45 -23.32
N TYR A 87 -6.75 -3.22 -22.80
CA TYR A 87 -5.52 -3.63 -23.48
C TYR A 87 -5.35 -5.15 -23.52
N GLY A 88 -5.87 -5.86 -22.51
CA GLY A 88 -5.94 -7.31 -22.42
C GLY A 88 -5.26 -7.87 -21.18
N SER A 89 -5.42 -9.17 -20.99
CA SER A 89 -4.92 -9.93 -19.83
C SER A 89 -3.60 -10.66 -20.13
N GLY A 90 -3.00 -11.23 -19.09
CA GLY A 90 -1.83 -12.08 -19.16
C GLY A 90 -0.59 -11.33 -19.69
N TRP A 91 0.04 -11.86 -20.73
CA TRP A 91 1.24 -11.26 -21.30
C TRP A 91 1.01 -9.85 -21.90
N LYS A 92 -0.20 -9.55 -22.36
CA LYS A 92 -0.55 -8.21 -22.86
C LYS A 92 -0.53 -7.18 -21.72
N ARG A 93 -1.17 -7.49 -20.59
CA ARG A 93 -1.14 -6.62 -19.41
C ARG A 93 0.28 -6.45 -18.88
N ALA A 94 1.08 -7.52 -18.87
CA ALA A 94 2.48 -7.46 -18.47
C ALA A 94 3.30 -6.52 -19.38
N ARG A 95 3.08 -6.55 -20.69
CA ARG A 95 3.69 -5.61 -21.64
C ARG A 95 3.18 -4.18 -21.50
N PHE A 96 1.91 -4.01 -21.15
CA PHE A 96 1.34 -2.69 -20.86
C PHE A 96 1.98 -2.05 -19.63
N GLN A 97 2.32 -2.85 -18.61
CA GLN A 97 2.99 -2.39 -17.40
C GLN A 97 4.38 -1.79 -17.68
N VAL A 98 5.08 -2.25 -18.72
CA VAL A 98 6.45 -1.81 -19.01
C VAL A 98 6.55 -0.30 -19.28
N PRO A 99 5.87 0.30 -20.28
CA PRO A 99 5.94 1.73 -20.51
C PRO A 99 5.38 2.55 -19.35
N LEU A 100 4.42 2.01 -18.60
CA LEU A 100 3.85 2.67 -17.44
C LEU A 100 4.90 2.83 -16.31
N VAL A 101 5.61 1.75 -15.97
CA VAL A 101 6.66 1.78 -14.95
C VAL A 101 7.83 2.67 -15.38
N LEU A 102 8.28 2.54 -16.64
CA LEU A 102 9.34 3.40 -17.16
C LEU A 102 8.91 4.87 -17.19
N GLY A 103 7.65 5.16 -17.48
CA GLY A 103 7.11 6.52 -17.53
C GLY A 103 7.17 7.23 -16.18
N TYR A 104 6.60 6.65 -15.12
CA TYR A 104 6.61 7.32 -13.82
C TYR A 104 8.00 7.32 -13.18
N THR A 105 8.82 6.28 -13.38
CA THR A 105 10.21 6.29 -12.88
C THR A 105 11.11 7.26 -13.66
N ALA A 106 10.83 7.51 -14.95
CA ALA A 106 11.49 8.56 -15.71
C ALA A 106 11.12 9.96 -15.18
N LEU A 107 9.86 10.21 -14.87
CA LEU A 107 9.43 11.47 -14.23
C LEU A 107 10.12 11.64 -12.86
N SER A 108 10.26 10.55 -12.10
CA SER A 108 11.02 10.58 -10.84
C SER A 108 12.49 10.94 -11.09
N PHE A 109 13.14 10.29 -12.05
CA PHE A 109 14.52 10.59 -12.44
C PHE A 109 14.68 12.06 -12.83
N ILE A 110 13.77 12.58 -13.66
CA ILE A 110 13.77 14.00 -14.09
C ILE A 110 13.62 14.93 -12.88
N SER A 111 12.79 14.55 -11.88
CA SER A 111 12.67 15.33 -10.64
C SER A 111 13.96 15.34 -9.79
N GLY A 112 14.86 14.38 -10.03
CA GLY A 112 16.22 14.35 -9.46
C GLY A 112 17.22 15.25 -10.17
N ILE A 113 16.89 15.80 -11.34
CA ILE A 113 17.77 16.70 -12.12
C ILE A 113 17.54 18.14 -11.68
N LYS A 114 18.50 18.71 -10.95
CA LYS A 114 18.39 20.06 -10.38
C LYS A 114 18.05 21.13 -11.43
N ALA A 115 18.58 21.05 -12.63
CA ALA A 115 18.31 22.00 -13.70
C ALA A 115 16.83 22.05 -14.11
N VAL A 116 16.08 20.94 -13.99
CA VAL A 116 14.66 20.85 -14.32
C VAL A 116 13.78 21.12 -13.09
N SER A 117 14.17 20.63 -11.94
CA SER A 117 13.42 20.70 -10.67
C SER A 117 13.95 21.79 -9.72
N HIS A 118 14.50 22.89 -10.27
CA HIS A 118 15.08 23.97 -9.46
C HIS A 118 14.01 24.78 -8.71
N GLY A 119 12.81 24.91 -9.27
CA GLY A 119 11.69 25.61 -8.64
C GLY A 119 10.70 24.67 -7.97
N LEU A 120 10.01 25.16 -6.93
CA LEU A 120 8.99 24.38 -6.22
C LEU A 120 7.91 23.86 -7.17
N THR A 121 7.39 24.74 -8.04
CA THR A 121 6.30 24.37 -8.98
C THR A 121 6.72 23.26 -9.93
N SER A 122 7.91 23.34 -10.54
CA SER A 122 8.40 22.31 -11.45
C SER A 122 8.63 20.98 -10.73
N PHE A 123 9.17 21.03 -9.52
CA PHE A 123 9.35 19.85 -8.67
C PHE A 123 8.00 19.20 -8.33
N VAL A 124 7.03 19.98 -7.84
CA VAL A 124 5.70 19.48 -7.45
C VAL A 124 4.95 18.90 -8.65
N LEU A 125 4.97 19.54 -9.80
CA LEU A 125 4.33 19.02 -11.02
C LEU A 125 4.92 17.68 -11.46
N LEU A 126 6.24 17.52 -11.39
CA LEU A 126 6.90 16.24 -11.68
C LEU A 126 6.47 15.17 -10.68
N ARG A 127 6.41 15.49 -9.37
CA ARG A 127 5.96 14.56 -8.33
C ARG A 127 4.48 14.18 -8.48
N VAL A 128 3.62 15.10 -8.87
CA VAL A 128 2.22 14.83 -9.24
C VAL A 128 2.17 13.85 -10.41
N GLY A 129 2.96 14.07 -11.47
CA GLY A 129 3.06 13.15 -12.60
C GLY A 129 3.54 11.75 -12.22
N VAL A 130 4.54 11.65 -11.35
CA VAL A 130 5.00 10.37 -10.77
C VAL A 130 3.86 9.64 -10.08
N ASN A 131 3.10 10.33 -9.22
CA ASN A 131 2.03 9.71 -8.45
C ASN A 131 0.80 9.34 -9.31
N LEU A 132 0.48 10.11 -10.34
CA LEU A 132 -0.51 9.70 -11.36
C LEU A 132 -0.13 8.36 -12.00
N GLY A 133 1.12 8.21 -12.43
CA GLY A 133 1.61 6.96 -13.03
C GLY A 133 1.72 5.82 -12.02
N ALA A 134 2.17 6.10 -10.81
CA ALA A 134 2.29 5.12 -9.73
C ALA A 134 0.92 4.57 -9.29
N GLY A 135 -0.10 5.44 -9.16
CA GLY A 135 -1.47 5.05 -8.86
C GLY A 135 -2.07 4.17 -9.96
N TRP A 136 -1.83 4.50 -11.23
CA TRP A 136 -2.22 3.63 -12.32
C TRP A 136 -1.50 2.27 -12.29
N GLY A 137 -0.22 2.25 -11.89
CA GLY A 137 0.60 1.04 -11.83
C GLY A 137 0.16 0.02 -10.78
N GLU A 138 -0.46 0.46 -9.70
CA GLU A 138 -0.89 -0.38 -8.58
C GLU A 138 -1.88 -1.48 -9.01
N PRO A 139 -3.06 -1.16 -9.55
CA PRO A 139 -4.03 -2.18 -9.97
C PRO A 139 -3.51 -3.05 -11.13
N VAL A 140 -2.68 -2.51 -12.01
CA VAL A 140 -2.04 -3.28 -13.08
C VAL A 140 -1.09 -4.33 -12.51
N GLY A 141 -0.29 -3.99 -11.50
CA GLY A 141 0.62 -4.91 -10.81
C GLY A 141 -0.11 -6.04 -10.08
N VAL A 142 -1.17 -5.71 -9.35
CA VAL A 142 -2.03 -6.67 -8.65
C VAL A 142 -2.69 -7.63 -9.63
N SER A 143 -3.24 -7.12 -10.74
CA SER A 143 -3.86 -7.92 -11.79
C SER A 143 -2.84 -8.85 -12.48
N ASN A 144 -1.63 -8.35 -12.79
CA ASN A 144 -0.56 -9.19 -13.34
C ASN A 144 -0.21 -10.34 -12.39
N THR A 145 -0.04 -10.06 -11.09
CA THR A 145 0.23 -11.11 -10.11
C THR A 145 -0.89 -12.16 -10.10
N ALA A 146 -2.14 -11.71 -10.12
CA ALA A 146 -3.31 -12.60 -10.10
C ALA A 146 -3.43 -13.48 -11.37
N GLU A 147 -3.05 -12.96 -12.54
CA GLU A 147 -3.17 -13.63 -13.84
C GLU A 147 -2.08 -14.67 -14.10
N TRP A 148 -0.93 -14.57 -13.43
CA TRP A 148 0.17 -15.54 -13.53
C TRP A 148 0.15 -16.61 -12.45
N TRP A 149 -0.90 -16.66 -11.60
CA TRP A 149 -1.05 -17.62 -10.51
C TRP A 149 -2.39 -18.35 -10.60
N PRO A 150 -2.44 -19.65 -10.24
CA PRO A 150 -3.70 -20.39 -10.20
C PRO A 150 -4.64 -19.81 -9.14
N LYS A 151 -5.94 -19.93 -9.40
CA LYS A 151 -6.99 -19.32 -8.55
C LYS A 151 -6.86 -19.73 -7.07
N GLU A 152 -6.53 -21.00 -6.81
CA GLU A 152 -6.40 -21.59 -5.47
C GLU A 152 -5.21 -21.06 -4.67
N LYS A 153 -4.18 -20.56 -5.35
CA LYS A 153 -2.95 -20.03 -4.73
C LYS A 153 -2.76 -18.53 -4.90
N ARG A 154 -3.73 -17.86 -5.50
CA ARG A 154 -3.70 -16.41 -5.76
C ARG A 154 -3.59 -15.58 -4.48
N GLY A 155 -4.29 -15.99 -3.42
CA GLY A 155 -4.23 -15.30 -2.12
C GLY A 155 -2.81 -15.23 -1.56
N PHE A 156 -2.08 -16.35 -1.62
CA PHE A 156 -0.66 -16.38 -1.23
C PHE A 156 0.18 -15.44 -2.09
N ALA A 157 0.02 -15.48 -3.41
CA ALA A 157 0.80 -14.64 -4.33
C ALA A 157 0.55 -13.15 -4.10
N LEU A 158 -0.70 -12.74 -3.91
CA LEU A 158 -1.06 -11.37 -3.61
C LEU A 158 -0.54 -10.93 -2.22
N GLY A 159 -0.59 -11.82 -1.24
CA GLY A 159 0.01 -11.55 0.07
C GLY A 159 1.50 -11.27 -0.03
N VAL A 160 2.25 -12.10 -0.76
CA VAL A 160 3.69 -11.86 -1.02
C VAL A 160 3.88 -10.56 -1.80
N HIS A 161 3.09 -10.31 -2.85
CA HIS A 161 3.15 -9.07 -3.64
C HIS A 161 3.06 -7.83 -2.75
N HIS A 162 2.08 -7.80 -1.85
CA HIS A 162 1.86 -6.64 -0.98
C HIS A 162 2.98 -6.39 0.04
N THR A 163 3.80 -7.40 0.40
CA THR A 163 4.99 -7.18 1.24
C THR A 163 6.03 -6.27 0.58
N GLY A 164 5.94 -6.06 -0.73
CA GLY A 164 6.81 -5.12 -1.45
C GLY A 164 6.65 -3.67 -0.99
N TYR A 165 5.46 -3.27 -0.52
CA TYR A 165 5.23 -1.89 -0.05
C TYR A 165 6.09 -1.53 1.17
N PRO A 166 6.02 -2.24 2.31
CA PRO A 166 6.85 -1.91 3.47
C PRO A 166 8.35 -2.06 3.18
N ILE A 167 8.76 -2.97 2.29
CA ILE A 167 10.15 -3.09 1.87
C ILE A 167 10.58 -1.85 1.05
N GLY A 168 9.76 -1.39 0.11
CA GLY A 168 10.02 -0.16 -0.65
C GLY A 168 10.10 1.08 0.25
N ALA A 169 9.19 1.20 1.22
CA ALA A 169 9.22 2.25 2.23
C ALA A 169 10.51 2.21 3.06
N LEU A 170 10.93 1.01 3.52
CA LEU A 170 12.19 0.82 4.22
C LEU A 170 13.39 1.27 3.38
N LEU A 171 13.46 0.82 2.13
CA LEU A 171 14.53 1.19 1.21
C LEU A 171 14.58 2.70 0.95
N SER A 172 13.44 3.41 0.91
CA SER A 172 13.42 4.86 0.74
C SER A 172 14.18 5.59 1.85
N GLY A 173 13.97 5.20 3.09
CA GLY A 173 14.69 5.81 4.22
C GLY A 173 16.17 5.42 4.27
N VAL A 174 16.49 4.15 3.98
CA VAL A 174 17.89 3.68 3.92
C VAL A 174 18.67 4.42 2.83
N VAL A 175 18.11 4.51 1.61
CA VAL A 175 18.76 5.22 0.49
C VAL A 175 18.86 6.71 0.78
N ALA A 176 17.82 7.34 1.33
CA ALA A 176 17.88 8.75 1.73
C ALA A 176 19.01 8.99 2.76
N SER A 177 19.09 8.14 3.78
CA SER A 177 20.15 8.24 4.79
C SER A 177 21.56 8.08 4.17
N ILE A 178 21.77 7.08 3.32
CA ILE A 178 23.06 6.85 2.63
C ILE A 178 23.42 8.06 1.75
N VAL A 179 22.50 8.52 0.91
CA VAL A 179 22.75 9.63 -0.03
C VAL A 179 23.08 10.90 0.74
N LEU A 180 22.32 11.26 1.77
CA LEU A 180 22.54 12.46 2.55
C LEU A 180 23.83 12.41 3.38
N THR A 181 24.22 11.23 3.87
CA THR A 181 25.47 11.04 4.61
C THR A 181 26.69 11.08 3.69
N THR A 182 26.59 10.43 2.51
CA THR A 182 27.76 10.25 1.63
C THR A 182 28.02 11.48 0.76
N PHE A 183 26.97 12.09 0.22
CA PHE A 183 27.06 13.19 -0.75
C PHE A 183 26.65 14.55 -0.17
N GLY A 184 26.23 14.58 1.10
CA GLY A 184 25.78 15.79 1.78
C GLY A 184 24.30 16.13 1.51
N GLU A 185 23.76 17.03 2.32
CA GLU A 185 22.34 17.37 2.33
C GLU A 185 21.82 17.98 1.02
N GLY A 186 22.66 18.72 0.28
CA GLY A 186 22.31 19.28 -1.03
C GLY A 186 22.08 18.24 -2.12
N SER A 187 22.44 16.98 -1.88
CA SER A 187 22.36 15.88 -2.86
C SER A 187 21.06 15.08 -2.78
N TRP A 188 20.08 15.51 -1.97
CA TRP A 188 18.83 14.80 -1.75
C TRP A 188 18.10 14.40 -3.05
N ARG A 189 18.27 15.18 -4.10
CA ARG A 189 17.68 14.87 -5.43
C ARG A 189 18.18 13.57 -6.04
N TYR A 190 19.40 13.12 -5.68
CA TYR A 190 19.95 11.85 -6.17
C TYR A 190 19.13 10.64 -5.73
N CYS A 191 18.36 10.75 -4.63
CA CYS A 191 17.43 9.70 -4.21
C CYS A 191 16.41 9.36 -5.27
N PHE A 192 15.99 10.31 -6.11
CA PHE A 192 15.00 10.09 -7.16
C PHE A 192 15.59 9.46 -8.44
N LEU A 193 16.91 9.42 -8.58
CA LEU A 193 17.57 8.81 -9.74
C LEU A 193 17.53 7.28 -9.69
N VAL A 194 17.48 6.71 -8.49
CA VAL A 194 17.64 5.27 -8.24
C VAL A 194 16.54 4.45 -8.90
N ALA A 195 15.29 4.92 -8.82
CA ALA A 195 14.13 4.14 -9.29
C ALA A 195 14.22 3.80 -10.79
N LEU A 196 14.59 4.75 -11.65
CA LEU A 196 14.72 4.51 -13.09
C LEU A 196 15.90 3.58 -13.41
N ILE A 197 17.03 3.75 -12.72
CA ILE A 197 18.22 2.92 -12.94
C ILE A 197 17.89 1.45 -12.69
N VAL A 198 17.12 1.14 -11.65
CA VAL A 198 16.68 -0.22 -11.34
C VAL A 198 15.53 -0.66 -12.26
N ALA A 199 14.62 0.25 -12.61
CA ALA A 199 13.47 -0.06 -13.46
C ALA A 199 13.87 -0.47 -14.88
N ILE A 200 14.88 0.15 -15.50
CA ILE A 200 15.28 -0.15 -16.88
C ILE A 200 15.61 -1.64 -17.08
N PRO A 201 16.59 -2.23 -16.39
CA PRO A 201 16.91 -3.65 -16.60
C PRO A 201 15.75 -4.56 -16.23
N LEU A 202 14.99 -4.23 -15.17
CA LEU A 202 13.82 -5.00 -14.76
C LEU A 202 12.73 -4.99 -15.86
N MET A 203 12.46 -3.85 -16.46
CA MET A 203 11.45 -3.72 -17.52
C MET A 203 11.89 -4.33 -18.84
N ILE A 204 13.17 -4.25 -19.19
CA ILE A 204 13.72 -4.99 -20.34
C ILE A 204 13.54 -6.49 -20.15
N PHE A 205 13.87 -6.99 -18.96
CA PHE A 205 13.66 -8.40 -18.61
C PHE A 205 12.18 -8.76 -18.72
N TRP A 206 11.28 -7.97 -18.11
CA TRP A 206 9.84 -8.23 -18.08
C TRP A 206 9.22 -8.21 -19.47
N ALA A 207 9.61 -7.26 -20.33
CA ALA A 207 9.16 -7.18 -21.71
C ALA A 207 9.55 -8.43 -22.54
N LYS A 208 10.77 -8.95 -22.34
CA LYS A 208 11.25 -10.16 -23.01
C LYS A 208 10.69 -11.46 -22.40
N TYR A 209 10.40 -11.41 -21.11
CA TYR A 209 9.91 -12.59 -20.38
C TYR A 209 8.40 -12.81 -20.61
N SER A 210 7.57 -11.78 -20.61
CA SER A 210 6.13 -11.89 -20.75
C SER A 210 5.74 -12.07 -22.23
N THR A 211 5.54 -13.36 -22.59
CA THR A 211 5.16 -13.76 -23.96
C THR A 211 3.93 -14.65 -23.96
N ALA A 212 3.19 -14.65 -25.09
CA ALA A 212 2.05 -15.53 -25.27
C ALA A 212 2.42 -17.02 -25.11
N ALA A 213 3.59 -17.43 -25.60
CA ALA A 213 4.05 -18.81 -25.47
C ALA A 213 4.21 -19.23 -24.00
N ARG A 214 4.84 -18.37 -23.17
CA ARG A 214 5.05 -18.69 -21.74
C ARG A 214 3.77 -18.73 -20.94
N ILE A 215 2.83 -17.84 -21.19
CA ILE A 215 1.56 -17.87 -20.47
C ILE A 215 0.71 -19.06 -20.88
N ASN A 216 0.75 -19.46 -22.16
CA ASN A 216 0.07 -20.67 -22.62
C ASN A 216 0.69 -21.92 -21.99
N THR A 217 2.02 -22.02 -21.93
CA THR A 217 2.71 -23.11 -21.23
C THR A 217 2.32 -23.15 -19.75
N LEU A 218 2.25 -22.00 -19.09
CA LEU A 218 1.82 -21.88 -17.70
C LEU A 218 0.38 -22.38 -17.50
N TYR A 219 -0.53 -21.97 -18.37
CA TYR A 219 -1.95 -22.35 -18.27
C TYR A 219 -2.15 -23.85 -18.57
N ASN A 220 -1.44 -24.41 -19.53
CA ASN A 220 -1.46 -25.87 -19.78
C ASN A 220 -0.94 -26.65 -18.58
N HIS A 221 0.14 -26.19 -17.95
CA HIS A 221 0.63 -26.80 -16.72
C HIS A 221 -0.40 -26.71 -15.57
N MET A 222 -1.12 -25.59 -15.44
CA MET A 222 -2.18 -25.47 -14.45
C MET A 222 -3.26 -26.53 -14.66
N ASP A 223 -3.70 -26.74 -15.90
CA ASP A 223 -4.69 -27.76 -16.23
C ASP A 223 -4.18 -29.18 -15.93
N GLU A 224 -2.92 -29.48 -16.30
CA GLU A 224 -2.28 -30.78 -16.01
C GLU A 224 -2.18 -31.07 -14.51
N GLN A 225 -2.02 -30.05 -13.69
CA GLN A 225 -1.98 -30.15 -12.23
C GLN A 225 -3.38 -30.08 -11.57
N GLY A 226 -4.45 -29.87 -12.35
CA GLY A 226 -5.82 -29.74 -11.86
C GLY A 226 -6.09 -28.41 -11.13
N PHE A 227 -5.30 -27.38 -11.42
CA PHE A 227 -5.58 -26.01 -10.96
C PHE A 227 -6.58 -25.31 -11.86
N THR A 228 -7.36 -24.40 -11.28
CA THR A 228 -8.24 -23.51 -12.04
C THR A 228 -7.42 -22.38 -12.63
N ARG A 229 -7.51 -22.19 -13.96
CA ARG A 229 -6.91 -21.03 -14.63
C ARG A 229 -7.49 -19.74 -14.03
N PRO A 230 -6.69 -18.65 -13.91
CA PRO A 230 -7.27 -17.36 -13.66
C PRO A 230 -8.28 -17.09 -14.78
N ALA A 231 -9.52 -16.82 -14.44
CA ALA A 231 -10.47 -16.31 -15.42
C ALA A 231 -9.81 -15.09 -16.06
N ALA A 232 -9.66 -15.07 -17.39
CA ALA A 232 -9.53 -13.81 -18.09
C ALA A 232 -10.65 -12.97 -17.47
N GLN A 233 -10.31 -11.82 -16.83
CA GLN A 233 -11.37 -10.97 -16.31
C GLN A 233 -12.28 -10.77 -17.51
N GLU A 234 -13.34 -11.59 -17.58
CA GLU A 234 -14.49 -11.23 -18.37
C GLU A 234 -14.76 -9.85 -17.86
N SER A 235 -14.51 -8.87 -18.72
CA SER A 235 -14.78 -7.48 -18.41
C SER A 235 -16.10 -7.54 -17.69
N ASN A 236 -16.08 -7.26 -16.37
CA ASN A 236 -17.32 -7.08 -15.66
C ASN A 236 -18.00 -6.00 -16.46
N GLN A 237 -18.80 -6.41 -17.44
CA GLN A 237 -19.80 -5.57 -18.04
C GLN A 237 -20.69 -5.23 -16.87
N VAL A 238 -20.26 -4.19 -16.12
CA VAL A 238 -21.15 -3.45 -15.26
C VAL A 238 -22.34 -3.19 -16.17
N ARG A 239 -23.42 -3.97 -15.97
CA ARG A 239 -24.65 -3.79 -16.73
C ARG A 239 -24.94 -2.32 -16.66
N LYS A 240 -24.89 -1.65 -17.82
CA LYS A 240 -25.16 -0.21 -17.92
C LYS A 240 -26.49 0.04 -17.23
N GLY A 241 -26.49 0.66 -16.07
CA GLY A 241 -27.68 1.08 -15.34
C GLY A 241 -27.72 0.76 -13.84
N ASP A 242 -27.10 -0.32 -13.37
CA ASP A 242 -27.24 -0.76 -11.97
C ASP A 242 -26.06 -0.42 -11.05
N GLY A 243 -24.95 0.07 -11.57
CA GLY A 243 -23.73 0.32 -10.79
C GLY A 243 -23.92 1.32 -9.64
N MET A 244 -24.64 2.42 -9.89
CA MET A 244 -24.90 3.42 -8.85
C MET A 244 -25.87 2.89 -7.78
N LYS A 245 -26.88 2.11 -8.18
CA LYS A 245 -27.80 1.49 -7.23
C LYS A 245 -27.09 0.46 -6.35
N THR A 246 -26.26 -0.38 -6.96
CA THR A 246 -25.41 -1.35 -6.23
C THR A 246 -24.46 -0.62 -5.28
N PHE A 247 -23.80 0.45 -5.72
CA PHE A 247 -22.92 1.25 -4.88
C PHE A 247 -23.66 1.83 -3.67
N VAL A 248 -24.79 2.50 -3.88
CA VAL A 248 -25.60 3.08 -2.79
C VAL A 248 -26.12 2.00 -1.85
N LYS A 249 -26.58 0.86 -2.38
CA LYS A 249 -27.05 -0.28 -1.57
C LYS A 249 -25.90 -0.82 -0.71
N THR A 250 -24.72 -1.02 -1.29
CA THR A 250 -23.53 -1.52 -0.61
C THR A 250 -23.07 -0.53 0.45
N LEU A 251 -23.04 0.77 0.13
CA LEU A 251 -22.68 1.83 1.08
C LEU A 251 -23.67 1.93 2.26
N ARG A 252 -24.97 1.59 2.06
CA ARG A 252 -25.96 1.53 3.14
C ARG A 252 -25.79 0.31 4.06
N ASN A 253 -24.96 -0.66 3.69
CA ASN A 253 -24.64 -1.77 4.59
C ASN A 253 -23.84 -1.24 5.78
N ARG A 254 -24.41 -1.39 6.99
CA ARG A 254 -23.85 -0.86 8.24
C ARG A 254 -22.39 -1.29 8.47
N ASN A 255 -22.08 -2.56 8.25
CA ASN A 255 -20.72 -3.07 8.45
C ASN A 255 -19.72 -2.43 7.48
N ILE A 256 -20.11 -2.30 6.20
CA ILE A 256 -19.24 -1.74 5.16
C ILE A 256 -18.99 -0.27 5.42
N SER A 257 -20.03 0.53 5.72
CA SER A 257 -19.86 1.97 6.02
C SER A 257 -19.04 2.23 7.26
N LEU A 258 -19.26 1.47 8.35
CA LEU A 258 -18.49 1.63 9.58
C LEU A 258 -17.03 1.19 9.39
N THR A 259 -16.82 0.11 8.64
CA THR A 259 -15.46 -0.35 8.30
C THR A 259 -14.75 0.65 7.39
N ALA A 260 -15.44 1.25 6.41
CA ALA A 260 -14.89 2.31 5.57
C ALA A 260 -14.51 3.56 6.39
N GLY A 261 -15.37 3.98 7.32
CA GLY A 261 -15.06 5.05 8.25
C GLY A 261 -13.82 4.76 9.11
N ASN A 262 -13.72 3.53 9.65
CA ASN A 262 -12.53 3.10 10.38
C ASN A 262 -11.29 3.06 9.47
N THR A 263 -11.41 2.60 8.24
CA THR A 263 -10.30 2.60 7.24
C THR A 263 -9.80 4.02 6.97
N LEU A 264 -10.69 4.98 6.77
CA LEU A 264 -10.36 6.39 6.59
C LEU A 264 -9.55 6.93 7.77
N LEU A 265 -10.04 6.70 9.01
CA LEU A 265 -9.39 7.15 10.23
C LEU A 265 -8.01 6.48 10.43
N THR A 266 -7.92 5.19 10.17
CA THR A 266 -6.65 4.44 10.23
C THR A 266 -5.64 4.96 9.20
N GLN A 267 -6.10 5.32 8.01
CA GLN A 267 -5.23 5.90 6.99
C GLN A 267 -4.73 7.29 7.38
N ILE A 268 -5.56 8.10 8.07
CA ILE A 268 -5.10 9.37 8.66
C ILE A 268 -3.95 9.12 9.62
N VAL A 269 -4.02 8.08 10.47
CA VAL A 269 -2.94 7.73 11.41
C VAL A 269 -1.70 7.26 10.66
N TYR A 270 -1.85 6.32 9.73
CA TYR A 270 -0.73 5.73 9.01
C TYR A 270 0.02 6.75 8.15
N MET A 271 -0.71 7.57 7.38
CA MET A 271 -0.11 8.62 6.58
C MET A 271 0.42 9.76 7.47
N GLY A 272 -0.30 10.06 8.56
CA GLY A 272 0.10 11.08 9.53
C GLY A 272 1.47 10.82 10.13
N ILE A 273 1.73 9.59 10.61
CA ILE A 273 3.05 9.26 11.18
C ILE A 273 4.16 9.35 10.12
N ASN A 274 3.88 8.98 8.88
CA ASN A 274 4.85 9.08 7.79
C ASN A 274 5.19 10.53 7.44
N VAL A 275 4.24 11.46 7.56
CA VAL A 275 4.42 12.90 7.31
C VAL A 275 5.10 13.59 8.50
N VAL A 276 4.72 13.22 9.72
CA VAL A 276 5.11 13.90 10.97
C VAL A 276 6.47 13.44 11.48
N LEU A 277 6.79 12.15 11.37
CA LEU A 277 7.96 11.59 12.04
C LEU A 277 9.31 12.11 11.51
N PRO A 278 9.55 12.23 10.18
CA PRO A 278 10.82 12.78 9.69
C PRO A 278 11.09 14.21 10.19
N PRO A 279 10.17 15.18 10.07
CA PRO A 279 10.40 16.53 10.60
C PRO A 279 10.46 16.57 12.14
N TYR A 280 9.71 15.73 12.86
CA TYR A 280 9.83 15.61 14.32
C TYR A 280 11.25 15.22 14.74
N LEU A 281 11.81 14.21 14.07
CA LEU A 281 13.15 13.73 14.36
C LEU A 281 14.22 14.80 14.05
N TYR A 282 14.04 15.57 13.01
CA TYR A 282 14.97 16.62 12.62
C TYR A 282 14.84 17.86 13.51
N HIS A 283 13.65 18.45 13.61
CA HIS A 283 13.45 19.75 14.25
C HIS A 283 13.35 19.68 15.78
N VAL A 284 12.72 18.61 16.32
CA VAL A 284 12.48 18.49 17.76
C VAL A 284 13.50 17.59 18.44
N SER A 285 13.85 16.46 17.82
CA SER A 285 14.81 15.52 18.40
C SER A 285 16.27 15.88 18.08
N GLY A 286 16.50 16.89 17.24
CA GLY A 286 17.85 17.40 16.92
C GLY A 286 18.72 16.43 16.12
N LEU A 287 18.14 15.47 15.40
CA LEU A 287 18.87 14.52 14.57
C LEU A 287 19.29 15.17 13.25
N SER A 288 20.35 14.67 12.64
CA SER A 288 20.71 15.06 11.28
C SER A 288 19.61 14.69 10.29
N LEU A 289 19.56 15.35 9.12
CA LEU A 289 18.61 15.01 8.06
C LEU A 289 18.71 13.55 7.62
N ALA A 290 19.95 13.03 7.51
CA ALA A 290 20.20 11.63 7.17
C ALA A 290 19.66 10.67 8.23
N ALA A 291 19.90 10.94 9.51
CA ALA A 291 19.40 10.12 10.61
C ALA A 291 17.86 10.20 10.69
N SER A 292 17.27 11.38 10.50
CA SER A 292 15.82 11.57 10.50
C SER A 292 15.14 10.76 9.38
N ALA A 293 15.71 10.78 8.17
CA ALA A 293 15.20 10.00 7.05
C ALA A 293 15.29 8.48 7.32
N GLY A 294 16.45 8.01 7.83
CA GLY A 294 16.68 6.59 8.07
C GLY A 294 15.93 6.02 9.28
N LEU A 295 15.79 6.80 10.36
CA LEU A 295 15.14 6.34 11.58
C LEU A 295 13.61 6.48 11.56
N SER A 296 13.06 7.32 10.71
CA SER A 296 11.61 7.51 10.60
C SER A 296 10.83 6.32 10.04
N ILE A 297 11.52 5.27 9.60
CA ILE A 297 10.93 4.08 8.97
C ILE A 297 11.03 2.81 9.81
N ILE A 298 11.62 2.86 11.01
CA ILE A 298 11.87 1.68 11.85
C ILE A 298 10.57 0.90 12.12
N PHE A 299 9.45 1.60 12.28
CA PHE A 299 8.15 0.96 12.50
C PHE A 299 7.72 0.04 11.34
N THR A 300 8.23 0.24 10.12
CA THR A 300 7.90 -0.64 8.98
C THR A 300 8.53 -2.03 9.10
N LEU A 301 9.61 -2.18 9.86
CA LEU A 301 10.23 -3.50 10.12
C LEU A 301 9.25 -4.45 10.79
N THR A 302 8.67 -4.03 11.92
CA THR A 302 7.65 -4.82 12.61
C THR A 302 6.31 -4.79 11.89
N GLY A 303 6.02 -3.74 11.13
CA GLY A 303 4.83 -3.62 10.28
C GLY A 303 4.74 -4.73 9.24
N THR A 304 5.87 -5.13 8.67
CA THR A 304 5.93 -6.27 7.74
C THR A 304 5.52 -7.59 8.41
N LEU A 305 5.96 -7.82 9.65
CA LEU A 305 5.56 -8.98 10.44
C LEU A 305 4.06 -8.91 10.78
N GLY A 306 3.59 -7.75 11.18
CA GLY A 306 2.18 -7.52 11.51
C GLY A 306 1.23 -7.84 10.35
N GLN A 307 1.62 -7.53 9.11
CA GLN A 307 0.83 -7.84 7.91
C GLN A 307 0.58 -9.34 7.69
N VAL A 308 1.40 -10.20 8.25
CA VAL A 308 1.22 -11.66 8.17
C VAL A 308 0.47 -12.19 9.40
N ILE A 309 0.87 -11.74 10.59
CA ILE A 309 0.38 -12.27 11.86
C ILE A 309 -1.10 -11.91 12.08
N TRP A 310 -1.46 -10.64 11.95
CA TRP A 310 -2.80 -10.19 12.31
C TRP A 310 -3.91 -10.66 11.37
N PRO A 311 -3.75 -10.69 10.03
CA PRO A 311 -4.74 -11.30 9.15
C PRO A 311 -4.96 -12.79 9.45
N TRP A 312 -3.88 -13.55 9.68
CA TRP A 312 -3.97 -14.94 10.10
C TRP A 312 -4.72 -15.10 11.43
N LEU A 313 -4.39 -14.28 12.42
CA LEU A 313 -5.05 -14.28 13.72
C LEU A 313 -6.52 -13.88 13.61
N SER A 314 -6.87 -13.00 12.67
CA SER A 314 -8.23 -12.55 12.44
C SER A 314 -9.16 -13.65 11.90
N ASP A 315 -8.62 -14.69 11.28
CA ASP A 315 -9.40 -15.85 10.83
C ASP A 315 -9.93 -16.66 12.01
N SER A 316 -9.20 -16.70 13.12
CA SER A 316 -9.57 -17.43 14.34
C SER A 316 -10.31 -16.56 15.36
N LEU A 317 -9.84 -15.33 15.63
CA LEU A 317 -10.44 -14.42 16.60
C LEU A 317 -11.72 -13.73 16.12
N GLY A 318 -11.90 -13.67 14.79
CA GLY A 318 -12.92 -12.87 14.11
C GLY A 318 -12.41 -11.48 13.70
N ARG A 319 -12.87 -11.00 12.54
CA ARG A 319 -12.43 -9.72 11.94
C ARG A 319 -12.65 -8.54 12.88
N LYS A 320 -13.85 -8.46 13.46
CA LYS A 320 -14.24 -7.38 14.37
C LYS A 320 -13.31 -7.25 15.57
N ARG A 321 -13.07 -8.35 16.29
CA ARG A 321 -12.24 -8.34 17.52
C ARG A 321 -10.81 -7.95 17.19
N THR A 322 -10.26 -8.49 16.11
CA THR A 322 -8.90 -8.19 15.67
C THR A 322 -8.73 -6.71 15.31
N LEU A 323 -9.67 -6.12 14.57
CA LEU A 323 -9.63 -4.69 14.24
C LEU A 323 -9.74 -3.80 15.48
N ILE A 324 -10.54 -4.17 16.49
CA ILE A 324 -10.62 -3.45 17.76
C ILE A 324 -9.28 -3.51 18.50
N LEU A 325 -8.66 -4.70 18.61
CA LEU A 325 -7.36 -4.87 19.27
C LEU A 325 -6.26 -4.07 18.56
N CYS A 326 -6.19 -4.15 17.23
CA CYS A 326 -5.22 -3.39 16.44
C CYS A 326 -5.44 -1.88 16.58
N GLY A 327 -6.69 -1.40 16.56
CA GLY A 327 -7.02 0.02 16.73
C GLY A 327 -6.64 0.57 18.11
N LEU A 328 -6.91 -0.18 19.18
CA LEU A 328 -6.49 0.18 20.55
C LEU A 328 -4.96 0.24 20.64
N TRP A 329 -4.28 -0.79 20.13
CA TRP A 329 -2.83 -0.83 20.09
C TRP A 329 -2.23 0.34 19.30
N MET A 330 -2.82 0.64 18.15
CA MET A 330 -2.41 1.78 17.31
C MET A 330 -2.56 3.10 18.04
N SER A 331 -3.69 3.32 18.72
CA SER A 331 -3.93 4.53 19.54
C SER A 331 -2.90 4.68 20.65
N ILE A 332 -2.66 3.61 21.42
CA ILE A 332 -1.64 3.59 22.48
C ILE A 332 -0.26 3.84 21.87
N GLY A 333 0.11 3.12 20.80
CA GLY A 333 1.41 3.22 20.15
C GLY A 333 1.73 4.63 19.66
N ILE A 334 0.75 5.34 19.08
CA ILE A 334 0.91 6.74 18.65
C ILE A 334 1.01 7.68 19.86
N ALA A 335 0.17 7.51 20.88
CA ALA A 335 0.23 8.35 22.08
C ALA A 335 1.58 8.24 22.81
N LEU A 336 2.21 7.06 22.76
CA LEU A 336 3.52 6.85 23.37
C LEU A 336 4.64 7.68 22.73
N PHE A 337 4.50 8.20 21.49
CA PHE A 337 5.49 9.09 20.88
C PHE A 337 5.70 10.37 21.71
N TYR A 338 4.72 10.79 22.49
CA TYR A 338 4.90 11.87 23.47
C TYR A 338 6.04 11.60 24.46
N PHE A 339 6.33 10.32 24.76
CA PHE A 339 7.38 9.90 25.68
C PHE A 339 8.69 9.51 24.98
N ALA A 340 8.82 9.75 23.66
CA ALA A 340 9.99 9.43 22.86
C ALA A 340 11.13 10.44 23.10
N THR A 341 11.56 10.62 24.34
CA THR A 341 12.53 11.63 24.77
C THR A 341 13.99 11.24 24.50
N ASN A 342 14.26 10.01 24.14
CA ASN A 342 15.59 9.52 23.81
C ASN A 342 15.53 8.42 22.74
N MET A 343 16.67 8.15 22.09
CA MET A 343 16.77 7.21 20.96
C MET A 343 16.27 5.80 21.29
N PRO A 344 16.65 5.13 22.41
CA PRO A 344 16.13 3.80 22.71
C PRO A 344 14.59 3.76 22.85
N ARG A 345 14.00 4.75 23.52
CA ARG A 345 12.54 4.86 23.65
C ARG A 345 11.87 5.08 22.31
N LEU A 346 12.41 5.97 21.48
CA LEU A 346 11.91 6.24 20.13
C LEU A 346 11.87 4.95 19.29
N VAL A 347 12.96 4.20 19.29
CA VAL A 347 13.04 2.92 18.55
C VAL A 347 12.05 1.90 19.10
N ALA A 348 11.98 1.74 20.42
CA ALA A 348 11.05 0.82 21.06
C ALA A 348 9.58 1.16 20.75
N ILE A 349 9.21 2.44 20.80
CA ILE A 349 7.87 2.91 20.47
C ILE A 349 7.55 2.67 18.99
N GLN A 350 8.49 2.95 18.09
CA GLN A 350 8.32 2.66 16.67
C GLN A 350 8.11 1.17 16.40
N LEU A 351 8.91 0.31 17.00
CA LEU A 351 8.78 -1.14 16.84
C LEU A 351 7.45 -1.65 17.42
N PHE A 352 7.02 -1.11 18.56
CA PHE A 352 5.73 -1.44 19.19
C PHE A 352 4.55 -0.99 18.31
N PHE A 353 4.54 0.27 17.85
CA PHE A 353 3.52 0.80 16.96
C PHE A 353 3.49 0.05 15.62
N GLY A 354 4.66 -0.26 15.08
CA GLY A 354 4.83 -0.92 13.80
C GLY A 354 4.07 -2.23 13.69
N LEU A 355 4.02 -3.03 14.76
CA LEU A 355 3.32 -4.33 14.77
C LEU A 355 1.86 -4.25 14.29
N VAL A 356 1.21 -3.09 14.39
CA VAL A 356 -0.17 -2.88 13.93
C VAL A 356 -0.29 -1.89 12.78
N ALA A 357 0.72 -1.08 12.50
CA ALA A 357 0.66 0.03 11.56
C ALA A 357 0.23 -0.38 10.13
N ASN A 358 0.71 -1.53 9.66
CA ASN A 358 0.39 -2.07 8.33
C ASN A 358 -0.52 -3.32 8.37
N ALA A 359 -0.88 -3.79 9.54
CA ALA A 359 -1.53 -5.08 9.75
C ALA A 359 -2.99 -5.13 9.29
N VAL A 360 -3.67 -3.99 9.33
CA VAL A 360 -5.13 -3.93 9.28
C VAL A 360 -5.73 -3.94 7.87
N TRP A 361 -4.95 -3.58 6.84
CA TRP A 361 -5.46 -3.44 5.47
C TRP A 361 -6.13 -4.70 4.93
N PRO A 362 -5.50 -5.90 4.98
CA PRO A 362 -6.15 -7.11 4.51
C PRO A 362 -7.42 -7.45 5.31
N ILE A 363 -7.46 -7.09 6.60
CA ILE A 363 -8.60 -7.37 7.48
C ILE A 363 -9.80 -6.48 7.13
N TYR A 364 -9.57 -5.21 6.75
CA TYR A 364 -10.64 -4.34 6.27
C TYR A 364 -11.28 -4.87 5.00
N TYR A 365 -10.48 -5.31 4.01
CA TYR A 365 -10.99 -5.92 2.79
C TYR A 365 -11.75 -7.22 3.07
N ALA A 366 -11.23 -8.06 3.97
CA ALA A 366 -11.91 -9.28 4.38
C ALA A 366 -13.26 -8.96 5.06
N MET A 367 -13.30 -8.03 6.02
CA MET A 367 -14.53 -7.61 6.70
C MET A 367 -15.58 -7.05 5.74
N ALA A 368 -15.17 -6.26 4.75
CA ALA A 368 -16.05 -5.72 3.72
C ALA A 368 -16.58 -6.85 2.82
N SER A 369 -15.72 -7.76 2.39
CA SER A 369 -16.09 -8.91 1.57
C SER A 369 -17.05 -9.85 2.28
N ASP A 370 -16.79 -10.18 3.55
CA ASP A 370 -17.65 -11.05 4.40
C ASP A 370 -19.02 -10.40 4.66
N SER A 371 -19.13 -9.07 4.53
CA SER A 371 -20.36 -8.32 4.78
C SER A 371 -21.16 -7.99 3.51
N ALA A 372 -20.53 -8.12 2.34
CA ALA A 372 -21.14 -7.83 1.05
C ALA A 372 -21.99 -8.99 0.54
N GLU A 373 -22.93 -8.68 -0.36
CA GLU A 373 -23.56 -9.69 -1.23
C GLU A 373 -22.51 -10.20 -2.24
N GLU A 374 -22.59 -11.47 -2.64
CA GLU A 374 -21.60 -12.08 -3.56
C GLU A 374 -21.35 -11.24 -4.83
N SER A 375 -22.43 -10.66 -5.40
CA SER A 375 -22.38 -9.81 -6.59
C SER A 375 -21.80 -8.41 -6.34
N ALA A 376 -21.60 -7.99 -5.08
CA ALA A 376 -21.21 -6.64 -4.67
C ALA A 376 -19.84 -6.59 -3.96
N THR A 377 -19.13 -7.70 -3.87
CA THR A 377 -17.82 -7.79 -3.17
C THR A 377 -16.79 -6.79 -3.72
N SER A 378 -16.69 -6.66 -5.05
CA SER A 378 -15.77 -5.69 -5.67
C SER A 378 -16.16 -4.25 -5.33
N THR A 379 -17.47 -3.94 -5.28
CA THR A 379 -17.98 -2.62 -4.89
C THR A 379 -17.65 -2.32 -3.42
N ALA A 380 -17.82 -3.31 -2.53
CA ALA A 380 -17.47 -3.16 -1.12
C ALA A 380 -15.96 -2.86 -0.93
N ASN A 381 -15.10 -3.60 -1.61
CA ASN A 381 -13.66 -3.36 -1.58
C ASN A 381 -13.28 -2.00 -2.19
N GLY A 382 -13.96 -1.57 -3.25
CA GLY A 382 -13.80 -0.23 -3.82
C GLY A 382 -14.16 0.90 -2.83
N ILE A 383 -15.20 0.71 -2.01
CA ILE A 383 -15.57 1.66 -0.94
C ILE A 383 -14.45 1.76 0.10
N ILE A 384 -13.85 0.62 0.52
CA ILE A 384 -12.71 0.60 1.45
C ILE A 384 -11.50 1.33 0.86
N THR A 385 -11.15 1.04 -0.40
CA THR A 385 -10.03 1.71 -1.10
C THR A 385 -10.26 3.22 -1.21
N THR A 386 -11.48 3.64 -1.57
CA THR A 386 -11.84 5.07 -1.65
C THR A 386 -11.69 5.75 -0.29
N ALA A 387 -12.17 5.12 0.79
CA ALA A 387 -12.00 5.65 2.15
C ALA A 387 -10.51 5.77 2.54
N MET A 388 -9.69 4.80 2.15
CA MET A 388 -8.24 4.85 2.35
C MET A 388 -7.61 6.04 1.62
N PHE A 389 -7.93 6.28 0.36
CA PHE A 389 -7.38 7.40 -0.40
C PHE A 389 -7.83 8.76 0.16
N ILE A 390 -9.10 8.89 0.57
CA ILE A 390 -9.60 10.11 1.21
C ILE A 390 -8.83 10.38 2.51
N GLY A 391 -8.65 9.38 3.38
CA GLY A 391 -7.87 9.52 4.61
C GLY A 391 -6.41 9.90 4.32
N GLY A 392 -5.82 9.30 3.27
CA GLY A 392 -4.45 9.60 2.83
C GLY A 392 -4.27 11.04 2.34
N GLY A 393 -5.27 11.62 1.70
CA GLY A 393 -5.27 13.03 1.26
C GLY A 393 -5.52 14.02 2.40
N ILE A 394 -6.45 13.69 3.31
CA ILE A 394 -6.78 14.54 4.47
C ILE A 394 -5.61 14.60 5.46
N SER A 395 -4.91 13.51 5.67
CA SER A 395 -3.89 13.40 6.73
C SER A 395 -2.79 14.44 6.62
N PRO A 396 -2.10 14.66 5.49
CA PRO A 396 -1.05 15.65 5.39
C PRO A 396 -1.55 17.09 5.64
N LEU A 397 -2.77 17.41 5.17
CA LEU A 397 -3.41 18.71 5.42
C LEU A 397 -3.58 18.93 6.92
N LEU A 398 -4.18 17.97 7.60
CA LEU A 398 -4.46 18.04 9.03
C LEU A 398 -3.17 18.10 9.85
N MET A 399 -2.18 17.26 9.54
CA MET A 399 -0.91 17.22 10.28
C MET A 399 -0.11 18.52 10.07
N GLY A 400 0.00 19.02 8.84
CA GLY A 400 0.67 20.28 8.54
C GLY A 400 0.02 21.47 9.25
N TRP A 401 -1.32 21.54 9.25
CA TRP A 401 -2.07 22.56 9.96
C TRP A 401 -1.85 22.50 11.47
N LEU A 402 -1.88 21.31 12.08
CA LEU A 402 -1.66 21.14 13.53
C LEU A 402 -0.24 21.53 13.95
N ILE A 403 0.77 21.19 13.16
CA ILE A 403 2.16 21.61 13.44
C ILE A 403 2.27 23.13 13.33
N GLN A 404 1.66 23.75 12.31
CA GLN A 404 1.64 25.19 12.14
C GLN A 404 0.93 25.90 13.32
N LEU A 405 -0.23 25.38 13.73
CA LEU A 405 -1.01 25.90 14.85
C LEU A 405 -0.22 25.84 16.18
N GLY A 406 0.58 24.78 16.36
CA GLY A 406 1.41 24.59 17.56
C GLY A 406 2.71 25.37 17.57
N GLY A 407 2.96 26.29 16.60
CA GLY A 407 4.14 27.17 16.57
C GLY A 407 5.18 26.84 15.49
N GLY A 408 4.84 25.98 14.53
CA GLY A 408 5.69 25.66 13.38
C GLY A 408 6.69 24.53 13.63
N TRP A 409 7.69 24.44 12.74
CA TRP A 409 8.60 23.31 12.70
C TRP A 409 9.40 23.03 13.98
N GLU A 410 9.86 24.11 14.66
CA GLU A 410 10.74 24.00 15.83
C GLU A 410 9.96 23.79 17.15
N SER A 411 8.63 23.89 17.11
CA SER A 411 7.79 23.76 18.29
C SER A 411 7.34 22.33 18.51
N ALA A 412 7.73 21.70 19.62
CA ALA A 412 7.27 20.37 20.01
C ALA A 412 5.73 20.32 20.20
N THR A 413 5.08 21.45 20.54
CA THR A 413 3.64 21.52 20.81
C THR A 413 2.81 21.06 19.62
N GLY A 414 3.16 21.50 18.40
CA GLY A 414 2.44 21.11 17.19
C GLY A 414 2.51 19.59 16.94
N TYR A 415 3.65 18.98 17.17
CA TYR A 415 3.81 17.51 17.05
C TYR A 415 3.01 16.75 18.11
N VAL A 416 2.95 17.27 19.33
CA VAL A 416 2.09 16.70 20.39
C VAL A 416 0.62 16.73 19.94
N TYR A 417 0.16 17.84 19.35
CA TYR A 417 -1.19 17.91 18.78
C TYR A 417 -1.42 16.84 17.70
N THR A 418 -0.43 16.61 16.83
CA THR A 418 -0.57 15.57 15.79
C THR A 418 -0.64 14.17 16.39
N PHE A 419 0.19 13.82 17.37
CA PHE A 419 0.19 12.50 18.00
C PHE A 419 -1.14 12.22 18.71
N PHE A 420 -1.65 13.16 19.49
CA PHE A 420 -2.93 12.96 20.18
C PHE A 420 -4.13 12.99 19.22
N THR A 421 -4.10 13.76 18.15
CA THR A 421 -5.13 13.74 17.11
C THR A 421 -5.14 12.39 16.41
N MET A 422 -3.99 11.86 16.03
CA MET A 422 -3.88 10.51 15.44
C MET A 422 -4.36 9.43 16.42
N ALA A 423 -3.98 9.52 17.69
CA ALA A 423 -4.46 8.58 18.73
C ALA A 423 -5.99 8.64 18.87
N GLY A 424 -6.55 9.85 18.84
CA GLY A 424 -8.01 10.08 18.86
C GLY A 424 -8.70 9.51 17.62
N CYS A 425 -8.12 9.67 16.42
CA CYS A 425 -8.63 9.05 15.20
C CYS A 425 -8.64 7.52 15.30
N ALA A 426 -7.57 6.89 15.84
CA ALA A 426 -7.54 5.45 16.05
C ALA A 426 -8.62 4.98 17.03
N LEU A 427 -8.82 5.71 18.14
CA LEU A 427 -9.90 5.40 19.11
C LEU A 427 -11.29 5.58 18.50
N LEU A 428 -11.51 6.62 17.71
CA LEU A 428 -12.78 6.80 17.00
C LEU A 428 -13.02 5.66 16.01
N GLY A 429 -11.97 5.17 15.34
CA GLY A 429 -12.01 3.97 14.51
C GLY A 429 -12.44 2.73 15.30
N VAL A 430 -11.92 2.56 16.51
CA VAL A 430 -12.35 1.49 17.44
C VAL A 430 -13.83 1.62 17.80
N LEU A 431 -14.31 2.83 18.09
CA LEU A 431 -15.73 3.05 18.38
C LEU A 431 -16.63 2.68 17.19
N LEU A 432 -16.23 3.06 15.96
CA LEU A 432 -16.94 2.63 14.76
C LEU A 432 -16.94 1.11 14.63
N GLN A 433 -15.81 0.46 14.90
CA GLN A 433 -15.68 -0.98 14.79
C GLN A 433 -16.48 -1.73 15.88
N LEU A 434 -16.63 -1.18 17.05
CA LEU A 434 -17.52 -1.75 18.10
C LEU A 434 -18.97 -1.82 17.64
N MET A 435 -19.41 -0.89 16.79
CA MET A 435 -20.77 -0.85 16.24
C MET A 435 -21.01 -1.84 15.09
N THR A 436 -19.98 -2.50 14.55
CA THR A 436 -20.13 -3.52 13.51
C THR A 436 -20.62 -4.85 14.11
N VAL A 437 -21.14 -5.73 13.24
CA VAL A 437 -21.51 -7.11 13.59
C VAL A 437 -20.48 -8.05 12.97
N ASP A 438 -19.94 -8.98 13.76
CA ASP A 438 -19.01 -9.99 13.25
C ASP A 438 -19.75 -11.04 12.43
N LYS A 439 -19.39 -11.14 11.16
CA LYS A 439 -19.91 -12.13 10.20
C LYS A 439 -18.84 -13.13 9.76
N THR A 440 -17.71 -13.18 10.46
CA THR A 440 -16.63 -14.11 10.11
C THR A 440 -17.16 -15.54 10.11
N PRO A 441 -17.01 -16.29 9.01
CA PRO A 441 -17.36 -17.71 9.00
C PRO A 441 -16.48 -18.43 10.03
N ARG A 442 -17.07 -18.94 11.09
CA ARG A 442 -16.35 -19.77 12.06
C ARG A 442 -16.17 -21.14 11.39
N HIS A 443 -14.94 -21.45 10.98
CA HIS A 443 -14.59 -22.82 10.68
C HIS A 443 -14.73 -23.61 11.98
N GLY A 444 -15.77 -24.42 12.07
CA GLY A 444 -15.95 -25.35 13.17
C GLY A 444 -14.72 -26.25 13.29
N HIS A 445 -14.18 -26.36 14.50
CA HIS A 445 -13.17 -27.34 14.87
C HIS A 445 -13.74 -28.74 14.79
#